data_5c98fadfe17b60d4386efc4991521389
#
_entry.id   5c98fadfe17b60d4386efc4991521389
#
_cell.length_a   1.000
_cell.length_b   1.000
_cell.length_c   1.000
_cell.angle_alpha   90.00
_cell.angle_beta   90.00
_cell.angle_gamma   90.00
#
_symmetry.space_group_name_H-M   'P 1'
#
loop_
_entity.id
_entity.type
_entity.pdbx_description
1 polymer ?
#
loop_
_entity_poly.entity_id
_entity_poly.type
_entity_poly.pdbx_seq_one_letter_code
_entity_poly.pdbx_strand_id
1 'polypeptide(L)'
;MNDLLYFNGINASTGEYLTPPLRAEELAQLARGETIPPTQLLEFQWRKQQAQDHLGVKEGVDANDLAQAGWGVIFAHDADAALHDALRELLEHRKAQANQIKDRYREYTYRPGESKNLFLTRNGAGPGAVDPDKVPYYLLIVGDPERIPYSFQSELDVAYAVGRIHFDTNAEYAQYAQSVVRAERDDFSLAKRAAFFGVANPDDPNTQSSAERLVKPLAEKMSAQKNDWTFDSYLVKGATKSKLEGLLKNETPAFLFTASHGAGFEIGDARQFKQQGALICQDWDGPVAMKGKPIPQTMYYAMDDVTGDAHLHGLIAFHFACFGAGTPKYDEYSHLKANVRERFQIAPSSFVAKLPKKLLAHPKGGALAVIGHVDRAWGSSFLWNAAVEQLSTFESALTRVLNGSPIGAAMEYFNARYAELAVSLSSDLENLKLGKKVDAQQLANIWTANNDARGYVILGDPAVRLRVNGKTSHPPLERESLTLNIPSDAKLHVDKLDATLEKLENQISELAVTLKELRAAIKNSDS
;
A
#
# COMPACT_ATOMS: atom_id res chain seq x y z
N MET A 1 23.44 22.78 -13.42
CA MET A 1 22.77 21.52 -13.03
C MET A 1 21.31 21.83 -12.84
N ASN A 2 20.45 20.91 -13.24
CA ASN A 2 19.00 21.14 -13.15
C ASN A 2 18.58 20.92 -11.68
N ASP A 3 18.34 22.02 -10.93
CA ASP A 3 17.94 21.98 -9.51
C ASP A 3 16.48 21.59 -9.31
N LEU A 4 15.84 21.04 -10.36
CA LEU A 4 14.45 20.62 -10.34
C LEU A 4 14.33 19.17 -9.88
N LEU A 5 13.52 18.95 -8.86
CA LEU A 5 13.10 17.65 -8.37
C LEU A 5 11.78 17.26 -9.03
N TYR A 6 11.75 16.09 -9.66
CA TYR A 6 10.60 15.55 -10.35
C TYR A 6 9.88 14.55 -9.45
N PHE A 7 8.55 14.59 -9.44
CA PHE A 7 7.71 13.79 -8.60
C PHE A 7 6.97 12.75 -9.43
N ASN A 8 6.95 11.51 -8.96
CA ASN A 8 6.12 10.47 -9.58
C ASN A 8 4.64 10.76 -9.36
N GLY A 9 3.82 10.31 -10.29
CA GLY A 9 2.39 10.44 -10.26
C GLY A 9 1.87 11.31 -11.38
N ILE A 10 0.98 10.73 -12.15
CA ILE A 10 0.34 11.36 -13.29
C ILE A 10 -1.16 11.53 -13.00
N ASN A 11 -1.69 12.72 -13.25
CA ASN A 11 -3.12 12.98 -13.29
C ASN A 11 -3.70 12.32 -14.54
N ALA A 12 -4.43 11.24 -14.37
CA ALA A 12 -5.02 10.49 -15.47
C ALA A 12 -6.12 11.26 -16.21
N SER A 13 -6.58 12.39 -15.67
CA SER A 13 -7.56 13.27 -16.33
C SER A 13 -6.91 14.31 -17.24
N THR A 14 -5.66 14.71 -16.97
CA THR A 14 -4.94 15.76 -17.72
C THR A 14 -3.68 15.27 -18.42
N GLY A 15 -3.15 14.11 -18.09
CA GLY A 15 -1.87 13.59 -18.60
C GLY A 15 -0.64 14.32 -18.06
N GLU A 16 -0.78 15.18 -17.06
CA GLU A 16 0.30 15.97 -16.47
C GLU A 16 0.75 15.39 -15.11
N TYR A 17 1.93 15.78 -14.63
CA TYR A 17 2.38 15.40 -13.29
C TYR A 17 1.40 15.93 -12.22
N LEU A 18 1.09 15.10 -11.21
CA LEU A 18 0.26 15.50 -10.06
C LEU A 18 0.87 16.65 -9.27
N THR A 19 2.19 16.67 -9.20
CA THR A 19 2.96 17.74 -8.58
C THR A 19 3.94 18.27 -9.63
N PRO A 20 3.91 19.57 -9.96
CA PRO A 20 4.90 20.14 -10.87
C PRO A 20 6.30 19.99 -10.31
N PRO A 21 7.35 19.93 -11.14
CA PRO A 21 8.73 19.92 -10.69
C PRO A 21 9.02 21.11 -9.78
N LEU A 22 9.72 20.86 -8.67
CA LEU A 22 10.04 21.87 -7.66
C LEU A 22 11.54 22.04 -7.53
N ARG A 23 11.96 23.24 -7.13
CA ARG A 23 13.34 23.49 -6.77
C ARG A 23 13.63 22.92 -5.37
N ALA A 24 14.85 22.46 -5.17
CA ALA A 24 15.30 21.99 -3.86
C ALA A 24 15.10 23.03 -2.75
N GLU A 25 15.29 24.32 -3.07
CA GLU A 25 15.06 25.44 -2.14
C GLU A 25 13.59 25.53 -1.69
N GLU A 26 12.64 25.38 -2.60
CA GLU A 26 11.19 25.42 -2.30
C GLU A 26 10.81 24.25 -1.39
N LEU A 27 11.37 23.07 -1.65
CA LEU A 27 11.15 21.89 -0.83
C LEU A 27 11.81 22.03 0.56
N ALA A 28 12.99 22.66 0.61
CA ALA A 28 13.69 22.94 1.86
C ALA A 28 12.95 23.97 2.74
N GLN A 29 12.31 24.99 2.14
CA GLN A 29 11.43 25.92 2.86
C GLN A 29 10.26 25.19 3.48
N LEU A 30 9.65 24.27 2.74
CA LEU A 30 8.59 23.40 3.22
C LEU A 30 9.06 22.58 4.43
N ALA A 31 10.21 21.92 4.32
CA ALA A 31 10.77 21.09 5.39
C ALA A 31 11.17 21.90 6.63
N ARG A 32 11.54 23.18 6.48
CA ARG A 32 11.82 24.10 7.60
C ARG A 32 10.58 24.53 8.39
N GLY A 33 9.39 24.23 7.90
CA GLY A 33 8.14 24.57 8.60
C GLY A 33 7.75 26.04 8.52
N GLU A 34 8.29 26.77 7.54
CA GLU A 34 7.92 28.18 7.33
C GLU A 34 6.45 28.36 6.99
N THR A 35 5.76 27.24 6.68
CA THR A 35 4.30 27.17 6.40
C THR A 35 3.62 25.93 6.99
N ILE A 36 4.27 25.15 7.90
CA ILE A 36 3.75 23.86 8.43
C ILE A 36 2.95 24.07 9.75
N PRO A 37 1.80 23.37 9.95
CA PRO A 37 1.10 23.34 11.21
C PRO A 37 1.93 22.69 12.33
N PRO A 38 1.75 23.11 13.62
CA PRO A 38 2.50 22.61 14.78
C PRO A 38 2.45 21.09 15.00
N THR A 39 1.42 20.43 14.48
CA THR A 39 1.21 18.97 14.62
C THR A 39 2.28 18.13 13.93
N GLN A 40 2.80 18.55 12.78
CA GLN A 40 3.88 17.83 12.09
C GLN A 40 5.22 18.00 12.82
N LEU A 41 5.43 19.13 13.47
CA LEU A 41 6.62 19.37 14.27
C LEU A 41 6.69 18.43 15.49
N LEU A 42 5.53 18.13 16.11
CA LEU A 42 5.41 17.16 17.20
C LEU A 42 5.68 15.73 16.69
N GLU A 43 5.22 15.38 15.51
CA GLU A 43 5.49 14.10 14.86
C GLU A 43 6.99 13.87 14.62
N PHE A 44 7.73 14.91 14.19
CA PHE A 44 9.17 14.84 14.02
C PHE A 44 9.95 14.70 15.33
N GLN A 45 9.53 15.38 16.38
CA GLN A 45 10.17 15.27 17.71
C GLN A 45 9.97 13.87 18.29
N TRP A 46 8.82 13.25 18.05
CA TRP A 46 8.49 11.92 18.51
C TRP A 46 9.29 10.83 17.77
N ARG A 47 9.51 10.98 16.45
CA ARG A 47 10.32 10.08 15.63
C ARG A 47 11.78 10.00 16.11
N LYS A 48 12.35 11.10 16.62
CA LYS A 48 13.71 11.11 17.19
C LYS A 48 13.86 10.21 18.41
N GLN A 49 12.83 10.08 19.24
CA GLN A 49 12.87 9.23 20.43
C GLN A 49 12.81 7.73 20.12
N GLN A 50 12.34 7.35 18.92
CA GLN A 50 12.18 5.94 18.54
C GLN A 50 13.40 5.32 17.83
N ALA A 51 14.37 6.11 17.47
CA ALA A 51 15.51 5.66 16.67
C ALA A 51 16.65 5.03 17.49
N GLN A 52 16.40 4.65 18.73
CA GLN A 52 17.36 3.95 19.55
C GLN A 52 17.06 2.44 19.57
N ASP A 53 18.05 1.67 19.12
CA ASP A 53 18.30 0.26 19.34
C ASP A 53 17.27 -0.76 18.78
N HIS A 54 17.77 -1.66 17.94
CA HIS A 54 17.18 -2.92 17.50
C HIS A 54 15.73 -2.84 17.01
N LEU A 55 15.57 -2.70 15.71
CA LEU A 55 14.28 -2.84 15.02
C LEU A 55 13.95 -4.33 14.87
N GLY A 56 12.66 -4.71 15.05
CA GLY A 56 12.20 -6.08 14.95
C GLY A 56 12.19 -6.84 16.29
N VAL A 57 12.16 -8.17 16.22
CA VAL A 57 12.02 -9.05 17.38
C VAL A 57 13.26 -9.05 18.29
N LYS A 58 13.05 -9.26 19.60
CA LYS A 58 14.13 -9.40 20.58
C LYS A 58 15.03 -10.59 20.26
N GLU A 59 16.27 -10.57 20.76
CA GLU A 59 17.23 -11.65 20.60
C GLU A 59 16.67 -13.00 21.07
N GLY A 60 16.99 -14.06 20.33
CA GLY A 60 16.50 -15.42 20.62
C GLY A 60 15.09 -15.72 20.09
N VAL A 61 14.48 -14.83 19.33
CA VAL A 61 13.19 -15.04 18.64
C VAL A 61 13.44 -15.11 17.13
N ASP A 62 13.00 -16.19 16.49
CA ASP A 62 13.02 -16.30 15.03
C ASP A 62 11.77 -15.64 14.45
N ALA A 63 11.98 -14.54 13.70
CA ALA A 63 10.91 -13.84 12.99
C ALA A 63 10.21 -14.69 11.91
N ASN A 64 10.88 -15.72 11.39
CA ASN A 64 10.27 -16.61 10.38
C ASN A 64 9.34 -17.68 10.97
N ASP A 65 9.34 -17.86 12.28
CA ASP A 65 8.51 -18.82 13.00
C ASP A 65 7.40 -18.12 13.78
N LEU A 66 6.15 -18.28 13.33
CA LEU A 66 4.99 -17.64 13.97
C LEU A 66 4.79 -18.10 15.43
N ALA A 67 5.19 -19.33 15.77
CA ALA A 67 5.11 -19.81 17.14
C ALA A 67 6.05 -19.06 18.09
N GLN A 68 7.14 -18.50 17.55
CA GLN A 68 8.09 -17.65 18.29
C GLN A 68 7.75 -16.17 18.17
N ALA A 69 7.45 -15.69 16.97
CA ALA A 69 7.17 -14.27 16.68
C ALA A 69 5.77 -13.82 17.12
N GLY A 70 4.81 -14.74 17.18
CA GLY A 70 3.41 -14.46 17.50
C GLY A 70 2.66 -13.74 16.36
N TRP A 71 1.35 -13.72 16.47
CA TRP A 71 0.47 -13.06 15.52
C TRP A 71 -0.73 -12.39 16.22
N GLY A 72 -1.09 -11.19 15.79
CA GLY A 72 -2.23 -10.46 16.32
C GLY A 72 -3.02 -9.73 15.25
N VAL A 73 -4.29 -9.47 15.55
CA VAL A 73 -5.19 -8.68 14.70
C VAL A 73 -5.65 -7.43 15.45
N ILE A 74 -5.76 -6.32 14.72
CA ILE A 74 -6.22 -5.03 15.25
C ILE A 74 -7.46 -4.63 14.48
N PHE A 75 -8.61 -4.71 15.12
CA PHE A 75 -9.91 -4.26 14.57
C PHE A 75 -10.16 -2.78 14.90
N ALA A 76 -10.93 -2.10 14.05
CA ALA A 76 -11.48 -0.81 14.39
C ALA A 76 -12.45 -0.93 15.58
N HIS A 77 -12.59 0.12 16.39
CA HIS A 77 -13.40 0.12 17.61
C HIS A 77 -14.90 -0.20 17.37
N ASP A 78 -15.37 0.06 16.17
CA ASP A 78 -16.75 -0.16 15.71
C ASP A 78 -16.85 -1.28 14.67
N ALA A 79 -15.88 -2.21 14.66
CA ALA A 79 -15.93 -3.36 13.77
C ALA A 79 -17.15 -4.23 14.08
N ASP A 80 -17.87 -4.61 13.03
CA ASP A 80 -19.04 -5.47 13.12
C ASP A 80 -18.63 -6.91 13.47
N ALA A 81 -19.43 -7.60 14.27
CA ALA A 81 -19.26 -9.04 14.56
C ALA A 81 -19.25 -9.89 13.29
N ALA A 82 -20.02 -9.53 12.27
CA ALA A 82 -20.02 -10.21 10.97
C ALA A 82 -18.68 -10.13 10.24
N LEU A 83 -17.90 -9.07 10.46
CA LEU A 83 -16.54 -8.95 9.95
C LEU A 83 -15.59 -9.96 10.60
N HIS A 84 -15.70 -10.12 11.93
CA HIS A 84 -14.95 -11.14 12.66
C HIS A 84 -15.31 -12.54 12.18
N ASP A 85 -16.60 -12.82 11.99
CA ASP A 85 -17.10 -14.09 11.45
C ASP A 85 -16.58 -14.37 10.03
N ALA A 86 -16.53 -13.36 9.18
CA ALA A 86 -15.98 -13.48 7.83
C ALA A 86 -14.49 -13.85 7.81
N LEU A 87 -13.74 -13.42 8.83
CA LEU A 87 -12.30 -13.71 8.98
C LEU A 87 -12.02 -14.97 9.82
N ARG A 88 -13.05 -15.64 10.36
CA ARG A 88 -12.90 -16.73 11.34
C ARG A 88 -11.88 -17.79 10.90
N GLU A 89 -11.92 -18.24 9.66
CA GLU A 89 -11.00 -19.26 9.15
C GLU A 89 -9.53 -18.81 9.23
N LEU A 90 -9.23 -17.56 8.89
CA LEU A 90 -7.89 -16.98 9.01
C LEU A 90 -7.48 -16.83 10.48
N LEU A 91 -8.37 -16.31 11.33
CA LEU A 91 -8.09 -16.07 12.73
C LEU A 91 -7.79 -17.39 13.47
N GLU A 92 -8.60 -18.43 13.25
CA GLU A 92 -8.36 -19.76 13.81
C GLU A 92 -7.06 -20.38 13.29
N HIS A 93 -6.77 -20.24 12.00
CA HIS A 93 -5.52 -20.72 11.41
C HIS A 93 -4.29 -20.04 12.04
N ARG A 94 -4.31 -18.71 12.15
CA ARG A 94 -3.21 -17.95 12.78
C ARG A 94 -3.09 -18.23 14.29
N LYS A 95 -4.21 -18.39 14.98
CA LYS A 95 -4.23 -18.79 16.38
C LYS A 95 -3.57 -20.15 16.59
N ALA A 96 -3.88 -21.11 15.74
CA ALA A 96 -3.25 -22.44 15.80
C ALA A 96 -1.74 -22.38 15.58
N GLN A 97 -1.26 -21.52 14.66
CA GLN A 97 0.17 -21.36 14.39
C GLN A 97 0.89 -20.60 15.52
N ALA A 98 0.35 -19.47 15.96
CA ALA A 98 1.00 -18.59 16.93
C ALA A 98 1.05 -19.21 18.35
N ASN A 99 0.14 -20.13 18.67
CA ASN A 99 0.02 -20.72 20.00
C ASN A 99 0.70 -22.10 20.14
N GLN A 100 1.50 -22.53 19.16
CA GLN A 100 2.16 -23.85 19.23
C GLN A 100 3.17 -24.00 20.39
N ILE A 101 3.85 -22.91 20.76
CA ILE A 101 4.84 -22.93 21.85
C ILE A 101 4.28 -22.25 23.09
N LYS A 102 3.71 -21.04 22.93
CA LYS A 102 3.12 -20.23 23.98
C LYS A 102 1.87 -19.53 23.42
N ASP A 103 1.03 -19.01 24.31
CA ASP A 103 -0.10 -18.17 23.92
C ASP A 103 0.40 -16.81 23.38
N ARG A 104 0.62 -16.71 22.08
CA ARG A 104 1.10 -15.52 21.34
C ARG A 104 0.15 -15.06 20.25
N TYR A 105 -1.09 -15.51 20.29
CA TYR A 105 -2.17 -14.95 19.51
C TYR A 105 -2.88 -13.85 20.29
N ARG A 106 -3.17 -12.70 19.66
CA ARG A 106 -3.90 -11.60 20.30
C ARG A 106 -4.90 -10.98 19.36
N GLU A 107 -6.01 -10.52 19.92
CA GLU A 107 -6.99 -9.68 19.24
C GLU A 107 -7.07 -8.33 19.95
N TYR A 108 -6.95 -7.27 19.18
CA TYR A 108 -6.93 -5.89 19.68
C TYR A 108 -8.03 -5.07 19.03
N THR A 109 -8.47 -4.06 19.76
CA THR A 109 -9.35 -3.02 19.25
C THR A 109 -8.60 -1.69 19.24
N TYR A 110 -8.49 -1.03 18.09
CA TYR A 110 -7.93 0.30 17.96
C TYR A 110 -8.87 1.33 18.60
N ARG A 111 -8.35 2.24 19.40
CA ARG A 111 -9.11 3.36 19.99
C ARG A 111 -8.93 4.60 19.13
N PRO A 112 -10.00 5.33 18.73
CA PRO A 112 -9.88 6.52 17.91
C PRO A 112 -8.90 7.55 18.47
N GLY A 113 -7.94 7.98 17.63
CA GLY A 113 -6.88 8.90 18.03
C GLY A 113 -5.74 8.28 18.86
N GLU A 114 -5.73 6.96 19.06
CA GLU A 114 -4.66 6.28 19.79
C GLU A 114 -3.36 6.29 18.97
N SER A 115 -2.27 6.77 19.57
CA SER A 115 -0.92 6.64 18.99
C SER A 115 -0.36 5.24 19.22
N LYS A 116 0.68 4.86 18.44
CA LYS A 116 1.44 3.63 18.67
C LYS A 116 1.86 3.47 20.14
N ASN A 117 2.40 4.52 20.76
CA ASN A 117 2.89 4.45 22.13
C ASN A 117 1.77 4.18 23.15
N LEU A 118 0.62 4.80 22.98
CA LEU A 118 -0.54 4.52 23.83
C LEU A 118 -1.03 3.09 23.65
N PHE A 119 -1.10 2.62 22.39
CA PHE A 119 -1.45 1.25 22.08
C PHE A 119 -0.49 0.25 22.72
N LEU A 120 0.82 0.44 22.57
CA LEU A 120 1.84 -0.45 23.16
C LEU A 120 1.78 -0.43 24.67
N THR A 121 1.71 0.76 25.29
CA THR A 121 1.69 0.92 26.76
C THR A 121 0.50 0.19 27.39
N ARG A 122 -0.72 0.32 26.83
CA ARG A 122 -1.87 -0.39 27.39
C ARG A 122 -1.83 -1.91 27.19
N ASN A 123 -0.99 -2.38 26.28
CA ASN A 123 -0.75 -3.81 26.05
C ASN A 123 0.56 -4.32 26.71
N GLY A 124 1.11 -3.53 27.65
CA GLY A 124 2.29 -3.91 28.44
C GLY A 124 3.61 -3.86 27.69
N ALA A 125 3.67 -3.19 26.53
CA ALA A 125 4.86 -3.01 25.73
C ALA A 125 5.26 -1.51 25.64
N GLY A 126 6.43 -1.24 25.10
CA GLY A 126 6.95 0.10 24.86
C GLY A 126 7.87 0.14 23.66
N PRO A 127 8.53 1.28 23.36
CA PRO A 127 9.54 1.36 22.34
C PRO A 127 10.70 0.39 22.58
N GLY A 128 11.31 -0.12 21.50
CA GLY A 128 12.45 -1.05 21.54
C GLY A 128 12.16 -2.36 20.81
N ALA A 129 13.01 -3.36 21.04
CA ALA A 129 12.85 -4.68 20.43
C ALA A 129 11.52 -5.34 20.83
N VAL A 130 10.85 -5.95 19.86
CA VAL A 130 9.54 -6.56 20.07
C VAL A 130 9.63 -7.78 20.96
N ASP A 131 8.88 -7.78 22.05
CA ASP A 131 8.65 -8.94 22.91
C ASP A 131 7.31 -9.61 22.57
N PRO A 132 7.31 -10.76 21.85
CA PRO A 132 6.07 -11.42 21.42
C PRO A 132 5.21 -11.94 22.57
N ASP A 133 5.75 -12.08 23.77
CA ASP A 133 4.98 -12.47 24.95
C ASP A 133 4.05 -11.32 25.43
N LYS A 134 4.32 -10.06 24.99
CA LYS A 134 3.51 -8.87 25.29
C LYS A 134 2.64 -8.48 24.10
N VAL A 135 3.29 -8.13 22.98
CA VAL A 135 2.63 -7.79 21.71
C VAL A 135 3.27 -8.60 20.60
N PRO A 136 2.50 -9.42 19.87
CA PRO A 136 3.01 -10.22 18.75
C PRO A 136 3.72 -9.37 17.70
N TYR A 137 4.75 -9.94 17.08
CA TYR A 137 5.50 -9.25 16.03
C TYR A 137 4.69 -9.02 14.76
N TYR A 138 3.89 -10.02 14.33
CA TYR A 138 3.01 -9.89 13.18
C TYR A 138 1.67 -9.30 13.58
N LEU A 139 1.30 -8.17 12.97
CA LEU A 139 0.06 -7.46 13.28
C LEU A 139 -0.75 -7.20 12.00
N LEU A 140 -1.96 -7.73 11.94
CA LEU A 140 -2.90 -7.48 10.86
C LEU A 140 -3.91 -6.39 11.26
N ILE A 141 -3.89 -5.25 10.59
CA ILE A 141 -4.91 -4.21 10.72
C ILE A 141 -6.12 -4.55 9.85
N VAL A 142 -7.30 -4.58 10.45
CA VAL A 142 -8.58 -4.82 9.79
C VAL A 142 -9.43 -3.56 9.87
N GLY A 143 -9.48 -2.80 8.79
CA GLY A 143 -10.24 -1.56 8.73
C GLY A 143 -9.69 -0.54 7.74
N ASP A 144 -10.55 0.40 7.37
CA ASP A 144 -10.19 1.50 6.48
C ASP A 144 -9.27 2.53 7.19
N PRO A 145 -8.53 3.34 6.42
CA PRO A 145 -7.58 4.29 6.99
C PRO A 145 -8.20 5.54 7.63
N GLU A 146 -9.50 5.76 7.51
CA GLU A 146 -10.22 6.80 8.28
C GLU A 146 -10.50 6.32 9.70
N ARG A 147 -10.71 5.00 9.89
CA ARG A 147 -10.94 4.39 11.21
C ARG A 147 -9.64 4.06 11.92
N ILE A 148 -8.66 3.52 11.19
CA ILE A 148 -7.30 3.22 11.71
C ILE A 148 -6.30 3.91 10.78
N PRO A 149 -5.76 5.09 11.12
CA PRO A 149 -4.96 5.92 10.22
C PRO A 149 -3.72 5.22 9.66
N TYR A 150 -3.29 5.63 8.47
CA TYR A 150 -2.00 5.19 7.89
C TYR A 150 -0.82 5.57 8.78
N SER A 151 -0.88 6.71 9.48
CA SER A 151 0.17 7.11 10.43
C SER A 151 0.36 6.09 11.55
N PHE A 152 -0.75 5.55 12.11
CA PHE A 152 -0.67 4.50 13.12
C PHE A 152 0.00 3.23 12.57
N GLN A 153 -0.33 2.83 11.33
CA GLN A 153 0.32 1.70 10.66
C GLN A 153 1.82 1.95 10.46
N SER A 154 2.19 3.08 9.86
CA SER A 154 3.60 3.38 9.57
C SER A 154 4.45 3.54 10.85
N GLU A 155 3.85 3.99 11.94
CA GLU A 155 4.52 4.04 13.24
C GLU A 155 4.75 2.65 13.84
N LEU A 156 3.78 1.74 13.72
CA LEU A 156 3.94 0.34 14.14
C LEU A 156 4.97 -0.38 13.28
N ASP A 157 4.97 -0.17 11.96
CA ASP A 157 5.88 -0.80 11.00
C ASP A 157 7.37 -0.57 11.34
N VAL A 158 7.70 0.46 12.12
CA VAL A 158 9.09 0.70 12.55
C VAL A 158 9.69 -0.50 13.29
N ALA A 159 8.91 -1.22 14.08
CA ALA A 159 9.41 -2.33 14.91
C ALA A 159 8.65 -3.64 14.69
N TYR A 160 7.42 -3.58 14.20
CA TYR A 160 6.51 -4.71 13.97
C TYR A 160 6.35 -4.99 12.48
N ALA A 161 6.02 -6.21 12.14
CA ALA A 161 5.61 -6.58 10.79
C ALA A 161 4.10 -6.33 10.65
N VAL A 162 3.70 -5.24 9.98
CA VAL A 162 2.29 -4.83 9.92
C VAL A 162 1.74 -4.97 8.51
N GLY A 163 0.57 -5.59 8.40
CA GLY A 163 -0.22 -5.61 7.17
C GLY A 163 -1.59 -5.01 7.41
N ARG A 164 -2.29 -4.67 6.33
CA ARG A 164 -3.65 -4.15 6.38
C ARG A 164 -4.54 -4.88 5.39
N ILE A 165 -5.77 -5.15 5.81
CA ILE A 165 -6.87 -5.51 4.90
C ILE A 165 -8.05 -4.57 5.12
N HIS A 166 -8.63 -4.14 4.01
CA HIS A 166 -9.90 -3.44 3.98
C HIS A 166 -10.62 -3.75 2.68
N PHE A 167 -11.80 -4.35 2.77
CA PHE A 167 -12.65 -4.68 1.64
C PHE A 167 -14.02 -4.01 1.80
N ASP A 168 -14.83 -4.04 0.75
CA ASP A 168 -16.12 -3.34 0.73
C ASP A 168 -17.24 -4.22 1.31
N THR A 169 -17.05 -5.55 1.31
CA THR A 169 -18.05 -6.53 1.77
C THR A 169 -17.44 -7.61 2.64
N ASN A 170 -18.23 -8.18 3.56
CA ASN A 170 -17.81 -9.31 4.39
C ASN A 170 -17.45 -10.55 3.54
N ALA A 171 -18.08 -10.72 2.38
CA ALA A 171 -17.75 -11.79 1.44
C ALA A 171 -16.30 -11.67 0.93
N GLU A 172 -15.83 -10.46 0.63
CA GLU A 172 -14.44 -10.24 0.19
C GLU A 172 -13.43 -10.54 1.31
N TYR A 173 -13.77 -10.25 2.59
CA TYR A 173 -12.94 -10.65 3.73
C TYR A 173 -12.88 -12.19 3.85
N ALA A 174 -13.99 -12.88 3.71
CA ALA A 174 -14.04 -14.35 3.74
C ALA A 174 -13.25 -14.96 2.57
N GLN A 175 -13.36 -14.39 1.36
CA GLN A 175 -12.61 -14.82 0.19
C GLN A 175 -11.10 -14.68 0.41
N TYR A 176 -10.66 -13.54 0.99
CA TYR A 176 -9.26 -13.35 1.33
C TYR A 176 -8.78 -14.35 2.39
N ALA A 177 -9.54 -14.53 3.47
CA ALA A 177 -9.24 -15.49 4.53
C ALA A 177 -9.04 -16.91 3.98
N GLN A 178 -9.98 -17.38 3.16
CA GLN A 178 -9.90 -18.68 2.51
C GLN A 178 -8.72 -18.80 1.56
N SER A 179 -8.40 -17.73 0.81
CA SER A 179 -7.24 -17.71 -0.09
C SER A 179 -5.92 -17.90 0.67
N VAL A 180 -5.75 -17.23 1.82
CA VAL A 180 -4.57 -17.36 2.66
C VAL A 180 -4.47 -18.77 3.25
N VAL A 181 -5.54 -19.25 3.89
CA VAL A 181 -5.53 -20.57 4.53
C VAL A 181 -5.29 -21.69 3.51
N ARG A 182 -5.92 -21.61 2.33
CA ARG A 182 -5.73 -22.59 1.28
C ARG A 182 -4.30 -22.60 0.72
N ALA A 183 -3.69 -21.42 0.57
CA ALA A 183 -2.31 -21.32 0.09
C ALA A 183 -1.28 -21.89 1.08
N GLU A 184 -1.61 -21.99 2.37
CA GLU A 184 -0.69 -22.51 3.40
C GLU A 184 -0.85 -24.01 3.67
N ARG A 185 -1.78 -24.69 2.98
CA ARG A 185 -1.92 -26.14 3.08
C ARG A 185 -0.77 -26.86 2.35
N ASP A 186 -0.44 -28.08 2.80
CA ASP A 186 0.73 -28.81 2.31
C ASP A 186 0.67 -29.21 0.83
N ASP A 187 -0.53 -29.33 0.28
CA ASP A 187 -0.78 -29.67 -1.13
C ASP A 187 -0.68 -28.47 -2.07
N PHE A 188 -0.55 -27.24 -1.56
CA PHE A 188 -0.41 -26.03 -2.37
C PHE A 188 1.05 -25.64 -2.58
N SER A 189 1.43 -25.46 -3.85
CA SER A 189 2.73 -24.88 -4.22
C SER A 189 2.69 -24.32 -5.63
N LEU A 190 3.45 -23.25 -5.87
CA LEU A 190 3.62 -22.61 -7.15
C LEU A 190 4.99 -22.93 -7.75
N ALA A 191 5.13 -22.76 -9.06
CA ALA A 191 6.45 -22.76 -9.69
C ALA A 191 7.28 -21.56 -9.19
N LYS A 192 8.59 -21.75 -9.06
CA LYS A 192 9.55 -20.68 -8.76
C LYS A 192 9.69 -19.76 -9.97
N ARG A 193 8.72 -18.88 -10.17
CA ARG A 193 8.67 -17.91 -11.25
C ARG A 193 8.40 -16.52 -10.71
N ALA A 194 9.27 -15.57 -11.08
CA ALA A 194 9.12 -14.15 -10.76
C ALA A 194 9.08 -13.34 -12.06
N ALA A 195 8.21 -12.33 -12.13
CA ALA A 195 8.13 -11.41 -13.25
C ALA A 195 8.45 -9.98 -12.80
N PHE A 196 9.26 -9.30 -13.61
CA PHE A 196 9.63 -7.91 -13.45
C PHE A 196 9.06 -7.10 -14.62
N PHE A 197 8.27 -6.08 -14.28
CA PHE A 197 7.55 -5.26 -15.26
C PHE A 197 7.91 -3.80 -15.05
N GLY A 198 8.63 -3.19 -15.99
CA GLY A 198 9.11 -1.81 -15.90
C GLY A 198 8.77 -1.02 -17.15
N VAL A 199 7.96 0.02 -17.01
CA VAL A 199 7.65 0.93 -18.13
C VAL A 199 8.72 2.01 -18.25
N ALA A 200 8.94 2.48 -19.49
CA ALA A 200 9.79 3.61 -19.81
C ALA A 200 9.06 4.45 -20.87
N ASN A 201 8.12 5.26 -20.41
CA ASN A 201 7.28 6.04 -21.30
C ASN A 201 8.11 7.12 -22.02
N PRO A 202 7.72 7.50 -23.26
CA PRO A 202 8.42 8.54 -24.02
C PRO A 202 8.42 9.88 -23.25
N ASP A 203 9.54 10.60 -23.33
CA ASP A 203 9.73 11.93 -22.71
C ASP A 203 9.42 11.98 -21.20
N ASP A 204 9.54 10.83 -20.51
CA ASP A 204 9.28 10.70 -19.08
C ASP A 204 10.52 10.18 -18.33
N PRO A 205 11.35 11.07 -17.77
CA PRO A 205 12.57 10.69 -17.05
C PRO A 205 12.31 9.77 -15.85
N ASN A 206 11.14 9.84 -15.21
CA ASN A 206 10.83 9.06 -14.02
C ASN A 206 10.69 7.56 -14.34
N THR A 207 9.85 7.22 -15.32
CA THR A 207 9.66 5.82 -15.70
C THR A 207 10.91 5.26 -16.41
N GLN A 208 11.59 6.07 -17.23
CA GLN A 208 12.86 5.68 -17.84
C GLN A 208 13.92 5.35 -16.77
N SER A 209 14.03 6.21 -15.74
CA SER A 209 14.94 5.97 -14.62
C SER A 209 14.56 4.73 -13.81
N SER A 210 13.29 4.53 -13.49
CA SER A 210 12.86 3.33 -12.73
C SER A 210 13.06 2.04 -13.53
N ALA A 211 12.83 2.04 -14.84
CA ALA A 211 13.08 0.87 -15.68
C ALA A 211 14.58 0.49 -15.73
N GLU A 212 15.47 1.48 -15.97
CA GLU A 212 16.90 1.25 -16.16
C GLU A 212 17.68 1.08 -14.85
N ARG A 213 17.30 1.83 -13.79
CA ARG A 213 18.08 1.92 -12.55
C ARG A 213 17.44 1.22 -11.35
N LEU A 214 16.21 0.71 -11.48
CA LEU A 214 15.55 -0.10 -10.47
C LEU A 214 15.20 -1.50 -11.03
N VAL A 215 14.29 -1.58 -12.01
CA VAL A 215 13.69 -2.87 -12.41
C VAL A 215 14.72 -3.77 -13.06
N LYS A 216 15.46 -3.27 -14.06
CA LYS A 216 16.46 -4.04 -14.80
C LYS A 216 17.58 -4.59 -13.91
N PRO A 217 18.28 -3.76 -13.09
CA PRO A 217 19.34 -4.29 -12.24
C PRO A 217 18.83 -5.23 -11.14
N LEU A 218 17.60 -5.02 -10.61
CA LEU A 218 17.00 -5.97 -9.67
C LEU A 218 16.73 -7.32 -10.33
N ALA A 219 16.14 -7.35 -11.53
CA ALA A 219 15.86 -8.58 -12.25
C ALA A 219 17.16 -9.34 -12.57
N GLU A 220 18.21 -8.65 -13.04
CA GLU A 220 19.52 -9.23 -13.33
C GLU A 220 20.18 -9.80 -12.06
N LYS A 221 20.18 -9.06 -10.95
CA LYS A 221 20.77 -9.52 -9.69
C LYS A 221 20.01 -10.72 -9.11
N MET A 222 18.68 -10.68 -9.07
CA MET A 222 17.88 -11.79 -8.58
C MET A 222 18.08 -13.04 -9.44
N SER A 223 18.13 -12.90 -10.76
CA SER A 223 18.42 -14.01 -11.69
C SER A 223 19.81 -14.62 -11.47
N ALA A 224 20.82 -13.79 -11.21
CA ALA A 224 22.17 -14.27 -10.92
C ALA A 224 22.29 -15.00 -9.57
N GLN A 225 21.49 -14.62 -8.59
CA GLN A 225 21.53 -15.18 -7.23
C GLN A 225 20.65 -16.43 -7.04
N LYS A 226 19.62 -16.61 -7.87
CA LYS A 226 18.56 -17.61 -7.73
C LYS A 226 18.44 -18.52 -8.95
N ASN A 227 19.42 -19.39 -9.15
CA ASN A 227 19.50 -20.28 -10.32
C ASN A 227 18.34 -21.29 -10.44
N ASP A 228 17.58 -21.50 -9.36
CA ASP A 228 16.43 -22.40 -9.31
C ASP A 228 15.09 -21.68 -9.55
N TRP A 229 15.12 -20.38 -9.90
CA TRP A 229 13.97 -19.57 -10.27
C TRP A 229 13.98 -19.22 -11.75
N THR A 230 12.80 -19.09 -12.34
CA THR A 230 12.60 -18.47 -13.65
C THR A 230 12.29 -17.00 -13.47
N PHE A 231 13.04 -16.13 -14.14
CA PHE A 231 12.85 -14.67 -14.10
C PHE A 231 12.44 -14.16 -15.48
N ASP A 232 11.25 -13.60 -15.55
CA ASP A 232 10.75 -12.93 -16.75
C ASP A 232 10.90 -11.41 -16.59
N SER A 233 11.48 -10.75 -17.57
CA SER A 233 11.62 -9.28 -17.57
C SER A 233 10.87 -8.67 -18.75
N TYR A 234 9.90 -7.82 -18.42
CA TYR A 234 9.08 -7.07 -19.38
C TYR A 234 9.42 -5.59 -19.21
N LEU A 235 10.37 -5.14 -20.01
CA LEU A 235 10.88 -3.77 -19.95
C LEU A 235 10.50 -3.02 -21.22
N VAL A 236 10.29 -1.72 -21.09
CA VAL A 236 10.02 -0.81 -22.21
C VAL A 236 8.91 -1.39 -23.11
N LYS A 237 9.20 -1.70 -24.36
CA LYS A 237 8.21 -2.20 -25.34
C LYS A 237 7.45 -3.47 -24.90
N GLY A 238 8.00 -4.24 -23.97
CA GLY A 238 7.35 -5.42 -23.39
C GLY A 238 6.40 -5.13 -22.25
N ALA A 239 6.41 -3.91 -21.69
CA ALA A 239 5.63 -3.54 -20.51
C ALA A 239 4.25 -2.94 -20.85
N THR A 240 3.53 -3.56 -21.77
CA THR A 240 2.20 -3.11 -22.21
C THR A 240 1.08 -3.56 -21.28
N LYS A 241 -0.07 -2.88 -21.35
CA LYS A 241 -1.29 -3.26 -20.64
C LYS A 241 -1.70 -4.70 -20.95
N SER A 242 -1.72 -5.06 -22.23
CA SER A 242 -2.07 -6.41 -22.67
C SER A 242 -1.13 -7.48 -22.09
N LYS A 243 0.18 -7.17 -21.93
CA LYS A 243 1.11 -8.11 -21.29
C LYS A 243 0.83 -8.24 -19.79
N LEU A 244 0.52 -7.15 -19.10
CA LEU A 244 0.16 -7.20 -17.68
C LEU A 244 -1.15 -7.97 -17.45
N GLU A 245 -2.15 -7.79 -18.33
CA GLU A 245 -3.38 -8.59 -18.34
C GLU A 245 -3.07 -10.08 -18.52
N GLY A 246 -2.23 -10.44 -19.48
CA GLY A 246 -1.82 -11.83 -19.70
C GLY A 246 -1.10 -12.43 -18.48
N LEU A 247 -0.21 -11.67 -17.85
CA LEU A 247 0.48 -12.07 -16.62
C LEU A 247 -0.49 -12.34 -15.47
N LEU A 248 -1.50 -11.53 -15.29
CA LEU A 248 -2.46 -11.68 -14.18
C LEU A 248 -3.61 -12.65 -14.50
N LYS A 249 -3.81 -12.98 -15.77
CA LYS A 249 -4.86 -13.89 -16.22
C LYS A 249 -4.38 -15.33 -16.42
N ASN A 250 -3.34 -15.54 -17.24
CA ASN A 250 -2.94 -16.86 -17.71
C ASN A 250 -1.54 -17.27 -17.30
N GLU A 251 -0.64 -16.30 -17.09
CA GLU A 251 0.79 -16.52 -16.88
C GLU A 251 1.25 -16.03 -15.50
N THR A 252 0.36 -16.02 -14.51
CA THR A 252 0.63 -15.39 -13.22
C THR A 252 1.84 -16.01 -12.52
N PRO A 253 2.90 -15.23 -12.24
CA PRO A 253 4.08 -15.71 -11.51
C PRO A 253 3.75 -15.90 -10.01
N ALA A 254 4.65 -16.53 -9.27
CA ALA A 254 4.56 -16.54 -7.81
C ALA A 254 4.81 -15.13 -7.23
N PHE A 255 5.75 -14.39 -7.83
CA PHE A 255 6.08 -13.02 -7.46
C PHE A 255 6.05 -12.09 -8.68
N LEU A 256 5.37 -10.93 -8.54
CA LEU A 256 5.30 -9.89 -9.57
C LEU A 256 5.82 -8.57 -9.01
N PHE A 257 6.87 -8.01 -9.63
CA PHE A 257 7.35 -6.66 -9.37
C PHE A 257 6.96 -5.74 -10.52
N THR A 258 6.27 -4.63 -10.25
CA THR A 258 5.93 -3.62 -11.26
C THR A 258 6.48 -2.26 -10.88
N ALA A 259 6.98 -1.51 -11.87
CA ALA A 259 7.35 -0.11 -11.71
C ALA A 259 6.73 0.72 -12.85
N SER A 260 5.90 1.70 -12.47
CA SER A 260 5.19 2.58 -13.38
C SER A 260 4.71 3.84 -12.65
N HIS A 261 4.14 4.81 -13.38
CA HIS A 261 3.30 5.78 -12.71
C HIS A 261 2.03 5.13 -12.15
N GLY A 262 1.56 5.60 -11.00
CA GLY A 262 0.22 5.36 -10.53
C GLY A 262 -0.72 6.48 -11.00
N ALA A 263 -1.84 6.13 -11.61
CA ALA A 263 -2.83 7.10 -12.07
C ALA A 263 -3.42 7.89 -10.90
N GLY A 264 -3.42 9.22 -11.00
CA GLY A 264 -4.03 10.11 -10.05
C GLY A 264 -5.26 10.80 -10.64
N PHE A 265 -6.30 10.97 -9.83
CA PHE A 265 -7.54 11.65 -10.21
C PHE A 265 -7.86 12.74 -9.20
N GLU A 266 -8.40 13.85 -9.66
CA GLU A 266 -8.78 14.97 -8.79
C GLU A 266 -10.02 14.67 -7.97
N ILE A 267 -10.20 15.43 -6.87
CA ILE A 267 -11.43 15.35 -6.06
C ILE A 267 -12.63 15.69 -6.93
N GLY A 268 -13.65 14.81 -6.87
CA GLY A 268 -14.86 14.95 -7.67
C GLY A 268 -14.86 14.16 -8.99
N ASP A 269 -13.70 13.65 -9.42
CA ASP A 269 -13.66 12.68 -10.52
C ASP A 269 -14.22 11.33 -10.04
N ALA A 270 -15.24 10.82 -10.71
CA ALA A 270 -15.90 9.56 -10.37
C ALA A 270 -14.94 8.34 -10.39
N ARG A 271 -13.80 8.45 -11.07
CA ARG A 271 -12.77 7.40 -11.15
C ARG A 271 -11.85 7.40 -9.93
N GLN A 272 -11.79 8.48 -9.12
CA GLN A 272 -10.83 8.58 -8.02
C GLN A 272 -10.89 7.37 -7.09
N PHE A 273 -12.03 7.07 -6.49
CA PHE A 273 -12.16 5.92 -5.59
C PHE A 273 -12.02 4.55 -6.28
N LYS A 274 -12.26 4.49 -7.60
CA LYS A 274 -12.23 3.22 -8.35
C LYS A 274 -10.87 2.90 -8.95
N GLN A 275 -10.17 3.92 -9.46
CA GLN A 275 -9.01 3.73 -10.32
C GLN A 275 -7.75 4.46 -9.84
N GLN A 276 -7.80 5.21 -8.72
CA GLN A 276 -6.61 5.84 -8.14
C GLN A 276 -5.54 4.78 -7.85
N GLY A 277 -4.29 5.03 -8.27
CA GLY A 277 -3.19 4.08 -8.15
C GLY A 277 -3.18 2.98 -9.22
N ALA A 278 -4.03 3.08 -10.25
CA ALA A 278 -3.95 2.20 -11.42
C ALA A 278 -2.59 2.33 -12.10
N LEU A 279 -2.06 1.22 -12.62
CA LEU A 279 -0.71 1.14 -13.16
C LEU A 279 -0.69 1.65 -14.60
N ILE A 280 -0.06 2.80 -14.87
CA ILE A 280 0.09 3.34 -16.22
C ILE A 280 1.12 2.48 -16.96
N CYS A 281 0.71 1.95 -18.12
CA CYS A 281 1.50 1.00 -18.90
C CYS A 281 2.31 1.70 -20.01
N GLN A 282 3.13 0.92 -20.72
CA GLN A 282 3.94 1.44 -21.84
C GLN A 282 3.12 1.99 -22.99
N ASP A 283 1.81 1.66 -23.04
CA ASP A 283 0.85 2.16 -24.04
C ASP A 283 0.61 3.67 -23.94
N TRP A 284 0.98 4.31 -22.82
CA TRP A 284 0.92 5.75 -22.66
C TRP A 284 2.06 6.45 -23.39
N ASP A 285 1.71 7.41 -24.26
CA ASP A 285 2.65 8.13 -25.13
C ASP A 285 3.52 9.19 -24.41
N GLY A 286 3.40 9.30 -23.08
CA GLY A 286 4.20 10.19 -22.26
C GLY A 286 3.63 11.60 -22.05
N PRO A 287 4.26 12.37 -21.13
CA PRO A 287 3.70 13.66 -20.66
C PRO A 287 3.72 14.75 -21.73
N VAL A 288 4.59 14.66 -22.74
CA VAL A 288 4.65 15.67 -23.80
C VAL A 288 3.54 15.45 -24.83
N ALA A 289 3.39 14.23 -25.35
CA ALA A 289 2.38 13.90 -26.36
C ALA A 289 0.95 13.96 -25.81
N MET A 290 0.77 13.63 -24.52
CA MET A 290 -0.53 13.57 -23.85
C MET A 290 -0.85 14.82 -23.02
N LYS A 291 -0.02 15.86 -23.06
CA LYS A 291 -0.25 17.09 -22.29
C LYS A 291 -1.64 17.67 -22.53
N GLY A 292 -2.38 17.89 -21.44
CA GLY A 292 -3.75 18.43 -21.48
C GLY A 292 -4.81 17.45 -22.02
N LYS A 293 -4.45 16.18 -22.22
CA LYS A 293 -5.39 15.14 -22.68
C LYS A 293 -5.60 14.09 -21.58
N PRO A 294 -6.84 13.64 -21.34
CA PRO A 294 -7.08 12.56 -20.39
C PRO A 294 -6.43 11.26 -20.89
N ILE A 295 -5.83 10.51 -19.97
CA ILE A 295 -5.29 9.19 -20.27
C ILE A 295 -6.46 8.20 -20.35
N PRO A 296 -6.70 7.54 -21.50
CA PRO A 296 -7.76 6.56 -21.62
C PRO A 296 -7.39 5.27 -20.88
N GLN A 297 -8.41 4.52 -20.42
CA GLN A 297 -8.19 3.27 -19.68
C GLN A 297 -7.44 2.21 -20.49
N THR A 298 -7.41 2.29 -21.79
CA THR A 298 -6.61 1.42 -22.65
C THR A 298 -5.09 1.53 -22.40
N MET A 299 -4.64 2.59 -21.73
CA MET A 299 -3.23 2.89 -21.44
C MET A 299 -2.82 2.58 -19.99
N TYR A 300 -3.74 2.17 -19.11
CA TYR A 300 -3.43 1.80 -17.72
C TYR A 300 -4.23 0.59 -17.26
N TYR A 301 -3.71 -0.14 -16.27
CA TYR A 301 -4.32 -1.32 -15.68
C TYR A 301 -4.98 -0.95 -14.33
N ALA A 302 -6.29 -1.11 -14.25
CA ALA A 302 -7.11 -0.77 -13.09
C ALA A 302 -7.90 -1.99 -12.55
N MET A 303 -8.67 -1.77 -11.48
CA MET A 303 -9.52 -2.82 -10.90
C MET A 303 -10.50 -3.46 -11.90
N ASP A 304 -10.97 -2.65 -12.86
CA ASP A 304 -11.95 -3.10 -13.87
C ASP A 304 -11.34 -4.08 -14.88
N ASP A 305 -10.01 -4.12 -14.99
CA ASP A 305 -9.27 -5.02 -15.88
C ASP A 305 -8.99 -6.39 -15.21
N VAL A 306 -9.22 -6.51 -13.89
CA VAL A 306 -9.11 -7.80 -13.18
C VAL A 306 -10.37 -8.61 -13.43
N THR A 307 -10.30 -9.50 -14.42
CA THR A 307 -11.44 -10.31 -14.86
C THR A 307 -11.74 -11.46 -13.89
N GLY A 308 -13.01 -11.92 -13.82
CA GLY A 308 -13.40 -13.01 -12.94
C GLY A 308 -12.79 -14.37 -13.26
N ASP A 309 -12.08 -14.50 -14.38
CA ASP A 309 -11.34 -15.70 -14.79
C ASP A 309 -9.82 -15.58 -14.55
N ALA A 310 -9.36 -14.51 -13.89
CA ALA A 310 -7.96 -14.38 -13.50
C ALA A 310 -7.51 -15.47 -12.50
N HIS A 311 -6.26 -15.88 -12.57
CA HIS A 311 -5.67 -16.95 -11.76
C HIS A 311 -4.64 -16.38 -10.80
N LEU A 312 -5.08 -15.78 -9.69
CA LEU A 312 -4.24 -14.98 -8.78
C LEU A 312 -3.82 -15.70 -7.51
N HIS A 313 -4.39 -16.88 -7.22
CA HIS A 313 -4.17 -17.56 -5.95
C HIS A 313 -2.68 -17.81 -5.66
N GLY A 314 -2.22 -17.36 -4.52
CA GLY A 314 -0.83 -17.51 -4.07
C GLY A 314 0.14 -16.44 -4.60
N LEU A 315 -0.30 -15.49 -5.44
CA LEU A 315 0.53 -14.37 -5.90
C LEU A 315 0.93 -13.46 -4.74
N ILE A 316 2.19 -13.02 -4.71
CA ILE A 316 2.61 -11.81 -3.98
C ILE A 316 3.07 -10.79 -5.02
N ALA A 317 2.52 -9.57 -4.95
CA ALA A 317 2.86 -8.48 -5.87
C ALA A 317 3.52 -7.31 -5.15
N PHE A 318 4.44 -6.63 -5.83
CA PHE A 318 5.05 -5.38 -5.40
C PHE A 318 4.80 -4.32 -6.48
N HIS A 319 4.06 -3.27 -6.16
CA HIS A 319 3.75 -2.17 -7.07
C HIS A 319 4.53 -0.91 -6.67
N PHE A 320 5.62 -0.63 -7.38
CA PHE A 320 6.30 0.67 -7.30
C PHE A 320 5.54 1.68 -8.15
N ALA A 321 4.51 2.28 -7.57
CA ALA A 321 3.62 3.24 -8.21
C ALA A 321 2.98 4.16 -7.18
N CYS A 322 2.78 5.43 -7.53
CA CYS A 322 2.04 6.38 -6.69
C CYS A 322 0.64 5.84 -6.40
N PHE A 323 0.20 5.98 -5.15
CA PHE A 323 -1.12 5.52 -4.70
C PHE A 323 -1.40 4.03 -4.92
N GLY A 324 -0.39 3.23 -5.24
CA GLY A 324 -0.55 1.81 -5.55
C GLY A 324 -1.12 0.97 -4.40
N ALA A 325 -1.01 1.43 -3.15
CA ALA A 325 -1.66 0.83 -2.00
C ALA A 325 -2.82 1.67 -1.46
N GLY A 326 -2.78 2.98 -1.62
CA GLY A 326 -3.83 3.85 -1.10
C GLY A 326 -3.55 5.32 -1.27
N THR A 327 -4.52 6.13 -0.88
CA THR A 327 -4.46 7.58 -0.98
C THR A 327 -4.79 8.21 0.37
N PRO A 328 -3.95 9.11 0.91
CA PRO A 328 -4.28 9.88 2.09
C PRO A 328 -5.28 10.98 1.74
N LYS A 329 -6.04 11.45 2.74
CA LYS A 329 -6.96 12.59 2.56
C LYS A 329 -6.23 13.88 2.18
N TYR A 330 -5.08 14.13 2.82
CA TYR A 330 -4.36 15.38 2.70
C TYR A 330 -3.04 15.20 1.94
N ASP A 331 -2.75 16.19 1.08
CA ASP A 331 -1.48 16.31 0.37
C ASP A 331 -0.36 16.78 1.31
N GLU A 332 0.70 16.04 1.43
CA GLU A 332 1.88 16.46 2.22
C GLU A 332 2.69 17.58 1.54
N TYR A 333 2.44 17.81 0.26
CA TYR A 333 3.14 18.80 -0.59
C TYR A 333 2.32 20.05 -0.90
N SER A 334 1.15 20.21 -0.28
CA SER A 334 0.21 21.31 -0.58
C SER A 334 0.67 22.70 -0.14
N HIS A 335 1.67 22.77 0.75
CA HIS A 335 2.14 24.04 1.30
C HIS A 335 2.85 24.95 0.30
N LEU A 336 3.09 24.44 -0.91
CA LEU A 336 3.66 25.21 -2.01
C LEU A 336 2.68 26.20 -2.65
N LYS A 337 1.38 26.11 -2.32
CA LYS A 337 0.40 27.11 -2.69
C LYS A 337 0.44 28.23 -1.63
N ALA A 338 1.13 29.32 -1.93
CA ALA A 338 1.23 30.50 -1.06
C ALA A 338 -0.17 30.89 -0.50
N ASN A 339 -0.23 31.15 0.81
CA ASN A 339 -1.40 31.64 1.56
C ASN A 339 -2.46 30.62 2.02
N VAL A 340 -2.21 29.30 2.02
CA VAL A 340 -3.17 28.34 2.56
C VAL A 340 -2.83 27.99 4.01
N ARG A 341 -3.70 28.36 4.95
CA ARG A 341 -3.61 27.97 6.36
C ARG A 341 -4.08 26.55 6.65
N GLU A 342 -4.68 25.90 5.66
CA GLU A 342 -5.25 24.56 5.78
C GLU A 342 -4.52 23.58 4.86
N ARG A 343 -4.40 22.32 5.29
CA ARG A 343 -3.82 21.25 4.47
C ARG A 343 -4.70 21.04 3.22
N PHE A 344 -4.09 21.02 2.06
CA PHE A 344 -4.80 20.76 0.80
C PHE A 344 -5.28 19.30 0.76
N GLN A 345 -6.57 19.10 0.48
CA GLN A 345 -7.14 17.77 0.31
C GLN A 345 -6.88 17.26 -1.11
N ILE A 346 -6.41 16.02 -1.21
CA ILE A 346 -6.25 15.29 -2.48
C ILE A 346 -7.30 14.19 -2.66
N ALA A 347 -8.02 13.87 -1.59
CA ALA A 347 -9.16 12.97 -1.61
C ALA A 347 -10.21 13.40 -0.57
N PRO A 348 -11.50 13.05 -0.73
CA PRO A 348 -12.54 13.33 0.27
C PRO A 348 -12.28 12.65 1.61
N SER A 349 -11.67 11.46 1.59
CA SER A 349 -11.25 10.65 2.73
C SER A 349 -10.00 9.86 2.36
N SER A 350 -9.26 9.37 3.35
CA SER A 350 -8.19 8.39 3.11
C SER A 350 -8.81 7.05 2.71
N PHE A 351 -8.22 6.34 1.75
CA PHE A 351 -8.76 5.05 1.29
C PHE A 351 -7.67 4.09 0.78
N VAL A 352 -7.98 2.79 0.82
CA VAL A 352 -7.17 1.72 0.22
C VAL A 352 -7.47 1.63 -1.28
N ALA A 353 -6.44 1.54 -2.11
CA ALA A 353 -6.58 1.44 -3.56
C ALA A 353 -7.40 0.19 -3.97
N LYS A 354 -8.24 0.35 -5.00
CA LYS A 354 -9.16 -0.71 -5.43
C LYS A 354 -8.47 -1.85 -6.18
N LEU A 355 -7.42 -1.56 -6.95
CA LEU A 355 -6.69 -2.60 -7.69
C LEU A 355 -6.16 -3.69 -6.74
N PRO A 356 -5.35 -3.39 -5.70
CA PRO A 356 -4.90 -4.43 -4.77
C PRO A 356 -6.06 -5.11 -4.01
N LYS A 357 -7.13 -4.39 -3.63
CA LYS A 357 -8.32 -5.02 -3.02
C LYS A 357 -8.91 -6.08 -3.94
N LYS A 358 -9.03 -5.78 -5.24
CA LYS A 358 -9.56 -6.72 -6.24
C LYS A 358 -8.64 -7.93 -6.46
N LEU A 359 -7.32 -7.72 -6.41
CA LEU A 359 -6.35 -8.82 -6.49
C LEU A 359 -6.42 -9.74 -5.27
N LEU A 360 -6.54 -9.18 -4.06
CA LEU A 360 -6.58 -9.93 -2.80
C LEU A 360 -7.89 -10.71 -2.62
N ALA A 361 -9.04 -10.10 -2.93
CA ALA A 361 -10.36 -10.71 -2.76
C ALA A 361 -10.91 -11.34 -4.04
N HIS A 362 -10.02 -11.87 -4.90
CA HIS A 362 -10.48 -12.48 -6.14
C HIS A 362 -11.31 -13.75 -5.89
N PRO A 363 -12.49 -13.94 -6.54
CA PRO A 363 -13.43 -15.02 -6.22
C PRO A 363 -12.91 -16.43 -6.49
N LYS A 364 -11.89 -16.58 -7.34
CA LYS A 364 -11.24 -17.87 -7.63
C LYS A 364 -9.93 -18.07 -6.85
N GLY A 365 -9.78 -17.40 -5.72
CA GLY A 365 -8.54 -17.34 -4.95
C GLY A 365 -7.71 -16.10 -5.30
N GLY A 366 -7.44 -15.28 -4.28
CA GLY A 366 -6.75 -14.02 -4.44
C GLY A 366 -5.25 -14.11 -4.25
N ALA A 367 -4.57 -13.01 -4.56
CA ALA A 367 -3.21 -12.76 -4.13
C ALA A 367 -3.11 -12.81 -2.60
N LEU A 368 -1.94 -13.19 -2.07
CA LEU A 368 -1.72 -13.26 -0.61
C LEU A 368 -1.36 -11.91 -0.03
N ALA A 369 -0.58 -11.13 -0.76
CA ALA A 369 -0.21 -9.77 -0.38
C ALA A 369 0.09 -8.91 -1.61
N VAL A 370 -0.14 -7.61 -1.46
CA VAL A 370 0.31 -6.58 -2.39
C VAL A 370 1.08 -5.54 -1.60
N ILE A 371 2.37 -5.36 -1.89
CA ILE A 371 3.16 -4.25 -1.37
C ILE A 371 2.97 -3.09 -2.33
N GLY A 372 2.69 -1.91 -1.80
CA GLY A 372 2.54 -0.70 -2.60
C GLY A 372 2.78 0.55 -1.79
N HIS A 373 2.66 1.68 -2.43
CA HIS A 373 2.90 2.98 -1.82
C HIS A 373 1.59 3.70 -1.51
N VAL A 374 1.48 4.20 -0.29
CA VAL A 374 0.45 5.17 0.10
C VAL A 374 0.98 6.55 -0.21
N ASP A 375 0.24 7.33 -0.99
CA ASP A 375 0.70 8.61 -1.52
C ASP A 375 1.69 8.43 -2.69
N ARG A 376 2.60 9.36 -2.92
CA ARG A 376 3.52 9.40 -4.07
C ARG A 376 4.78 8.58 -3.82
N ALA A 377 5.10 7.66 -4.73
CA ALA A 377 6.37 6.94 -4.75
C ALA A 377 7.43 7.76 -5.52
N TRP A 378 8.65 7.79 -4.98
CA TRP A 378 9.71 8.67 -5.48
C TRP A 378 10.95 7.91 -5.95
N GLY A 379 11.68 8.53 -6.88
CA GLY A 379 13.00 8.05 -7.28
C GLY A 379 14.01 7.94 -6.13
N SER A 380 13.82 8.70 -5.03
CA SER A 380 14.60 8.59 -3.81
C SER A 380 14.54 7.22 -3.13
N SER A 381 13.57 6.38 -3.48
CA SER A 381 13.51 4.98 -3.04
C SER A 381 14.74 4.17 -3.49
N PHE A 382 15.28 4.45 -4.67
CA PHE A 382 16.38 3.70 -5.29
C PHE A 382 17.54 4.58 -5.75
N LEU A 383 17.43 5.91 -5.62
CA LEU A 383 18.46 6.89 -5.95
C LEU A 383 18.72 7.82 -4.79
N TRP A 384 19.94 7.85 -4.28
CA TRP A 384 20.35 8.85 -3.31
C TRP A 384 20.91 10.09 -4.03
N ASN A 385 20.43 11.28 -3.65
CA ASN A 385 20.78 12.55 -4.28
C ASN A 385 20.61 12.54 -5.81
N ALA A 386 19.58 11.84 -6.31
CA ALA A 386 19.28 11.65 -7.73
C ALA A 386 20.42 11.06 -8.59
N ALA A 387 21.52 10.61 -7.99
CA ALA A 387 22.72 10.15 -8.70
C ALA A 387 23.18 8.75 -8.29
N VAL A 388 23.21 8.47 -6.99
CA VAL A 388 23.78 7.22 -6.45
C VAL A 388 22.71 6.16 -6.33
N GLU A 389 22.89 5.03 -7.00
CA GLU A 389 21.97 3.90 -6.90
C GLU A 389 22.00 3.27 -5.50
N GLN A 390 20.83 3.09 -4.90
CA GLN A 390 20.63 2.47 -3.60
C GLN A 390 19.62 1.33 -3.71
N LEU A 391 20.02 0.22 -4.28
CA LEU A 391 19.15 -0.94 -4.49
C LEU A 391 19.12 -1.92 -3.31
N SER A 392 20.02 -1.77 -2.34
CA SER A 392 20.23 -2.74 -1.26
C SER A 392 18.95 -3.04 -0.46
N THR A 393 18.10 -2.06 -0.23
CA THR A 393 16.81 -2.23 0.46
C THR A 393 15.88 -3.16 -0.34
N PHE A 394 15.73 -2.89 -1.63
CA PHE A 394 14.93 -3.74 -2.53
C PHE A 394 15.54 -5.14 -2.66
N GLU A 395 16.85 -5.23 -2.92
CA GLU A 395 17.57 -6.50 -3.07
C GLU A 395 17.41 -7.39 -1.84
N SER A 396 17.59 -6.82 -0.65
CA SER A 396 17.49 -7.55 0.61
C SER A 396 16.05 -8.03 0.87
N ALA A 397 15.07 -7.16 0.69
CA ALA A 397 13.67 -7.50 0.86
C ALA A 397 13.23 -8.59 -0.15
N LEU A 398 13.53 -8.40 -1.45
CA LEU A 398 13.17 -9.38 -2.48
C LEU A 398 13.89 -10.72 -2.26
N THR A 399 15.15 -10.71 -1.85
CA THR A 399 15.88 -11.94 -1.50
C THR A 399 15.18 -12.71 -0.39
N ARG A 400 14.70 -12.03 0.67
CA ARG A 400 13.93 -12.67 1.74
C ARG A 400 12.59 -13.22 1.24
N VAL A 401 11.86 -12.45 0.41
CA VAL A 401 10.59 -12.91 -0.18
C VAL A 401 10.80 -14.17 -1.01
N LEU A 402 11.78 -14.17 -1.91
CA LEU A 402 12.08 -15.31 -2.78
C LEU A 402 12.65 -16.52 -2.01
N ASN A 403 13.22 -16.31 -0.82
CA ASN A 403 13.63 -17.37 0.11
C ASN A 403 12.46 -17.94 0.94
N GLY A 404 11.25 -17.40 0.81
CA GLY A 404 10.08 -17.87 1.55
C GLY A 404 9.95 -17.31 2.96
N SER A 405 10.62 -16.20 3.29
CA SER A 405 10.35 -15.47 4.52
C SER A 405 8.94 -14.88 4.51
N PRO A 406 8.27 -14.72 5.66
CA PRO A 406 7.03 -13.97 5.74
C PRO A 406 7.21 -12.55 5.20
N ILE A 407 6.19 -12.05 4.49
CA ILE A 407 6.31 -10.76 3.79
C ILE A 407 6.61 -9.60 4.74
N GLY A 408 6.04 -9.62 5.95
CA GLY A 408 6.29 -8.59 6.97
C GLY A 408 7.76 -8.57 7.43
N ALA A 409 8.36 -9.73 7.69
CA ALA A 409 9.77 -9.83 8.01
C ALA A 409 10.68 -9.43 6.83
N ALA A 410 10.27 -9.72 5.60
CA ALA A 410 11.03 -9.31 4.43
C ALA A 410 11.06 -7.77 4.26
N MET A 411 9.99 -7.07 4.67
CA MET A 411 9.88 -5.61 4.56
C MET A 411 10.61 -4.85 5.68
N GLU A 412 11.23 -5.51 6.67
CA GLU A 412 12.04 -4.85 7.72
C GLU A 412 13.12 -3.90 7.15
N TYR A 413 13.68 -4.21 5.99
CA TYR A 413 14.69 -3.34 5.36
C TYR A 413 14.11 -1.99 4.93
N PHE A 414 12.84 -1.93 4.50
CA PHE A 414 12.14 -0.68 4.21
C PHE A 414 11.86 0.09 5.51
N ASN A 415 11.45 -0.61 6.56
CA ASN A 415 11.15 -0.04 7.86
C ASN A 415 12.43 0.51 8.54
N ALA A 416 13.55 -0.22 8.45
CA ALA A 416 14.85 0.24 8.92
C ALA A 416 15.32 1.49 8.18
N ARG A 417 15.17 1.52 6.85
CA ARG A 417 15.48 2.71 6.04
C ARG A 417 14.62 3.91 6.45
N TYR A 418 13.34 3.72 6.68
CA TYR A 418 12.45 4.79 7.17
C TYR A 418 12.92 5.33 8.52
N ALA A 419 13.25 4.45 9.46
CA ALA A 419 13.72 4.84 10.78
C ALA A 419 15.04 5.64 10.71
N GLU A 420 16.02 5.20 9.91
CA GLU A 420 17.29 5.89 9.68
C GLU A 420 17.08 7.30 9.12
N LEU A 421 16.25 7.42 8.09
CA LEU A 421 15.92 8.71 7.47
C LEU A 421 15.18 9.63 8.44
N ALA A 422 14.31 9.09 9.31
CA ALA A 422 13.60 9.87 10.33
C ALA A 422 14.57 10.45 11.37
N VAL A 423 15.62 9.70 11.78
CA VAL A 423 16.67 10.19 12.66
C VAL A 423 17.44 11.34 12.01
N SER A 424 17.92 11.14 10.78
CA SER A 424 18.69 12.12 10.04
C SER A 424 17.89 13.42 9.84
N LEU A 425 16.62 13.30 9.44
CA LEU A 425 15.71 14.44 9.29
C LEU A 425 15.50 15.18 10.61
N SER A 426 15.27 14.44 11.71
CA SER A 426 15.08 15.05 13.04
C SER A 426 16.30 15.84 13.48
N SER A 427 17.53 15.34 13.21
CA SER A 427 18.78 16.04 13.50
C SER A 427 18.93 17.33 12.71
N ASP A 428 18.63 17.31 11.41
CA ASP A 428 18.72 18.50 10.55
C ASP A 428 17.69 19.57 10.97
N LEU A 429 16.47 19.18 11.31
CA LEU A 429 15.43 20.08 11.81
C LEU A 429 15.80 20.68 13.19
N GLU A 430 16.45 19.91 14.08
CA GLU A 430 16.95 20.44 15.35
C GLU A 430 18.08 21.48 15.12
N ASN A 431 19.00 21.20 14.20
CA ASN A 431 20.05 22.13 13.83
C ASN A 431 19.47 23.47 13.33
N LEU A 432 18.41 23.42 12.50
CA LEU A 432 17.71 24.63 12.05
C LEU A 432 17.07 25.41 13.20
N LYS A 433 16.42 24.73 14.15
CA LYS A 433 15.83 25.36 15.35
C LYS A 433 16.89 26.07 16.21
N LEU A 434 18.09 25.51 16.27
CA LEU A 434 19.23 26.10 16.97
C LEU A 434 19.94 27.21 16.17
N GLY A 435 19.39 27.64 15.03
CA GLY A 435 19.96 28.68 14.17
C GLY A 435 21.19 28.24 13.40
N LYS A 436 21.50 26.93 13.35
CA LYS A 436 22.60 26.41 12.54
C LYS A 436 22.22 26.35 11.08
N LYS A 437 23.18 26.53 10.19
CA LYS A 437 22.96 26.35 8.74
C LYS A 437 22.86 24.86 8.43
N VAL A 438 21.80 24.45 7.74
CA VAL A 438 21.63 23.14 7.10
C VAL A 438 21.56 23.38 5.60
N ASP A 439 22.24 22.54 4.84
CA ASP A 439 22.18 22.61 3.37
C ASP A 439 20.76 22.32 2.87
N ALA A 440 20.22 23.21 2.04
CA ALA A 440 18.84 23.14 1.56
C ALA A 440 18.61 21.91 0.68
N GLN A 441 19.59 21.54 -0.15
CA GLN A 441 19.49 20.36 -1.01
C GLN A 441 19.51 19.07 -0.18
N GLN A 442 20.38 18.98 0.82
CA GLN A 442 20.45 17.85 1.75
C GLN A 442 19.11 17.70 2.50
N LEU A 443 18.59 18.78 3.06
CA LEU A 443 17.31 18.77 3.78
C LEU A 443 16.17 18.32 2.89
N ALA A 444 16.08 18.85 1.66
CA ALA A 444 15.07 18.46 0.68
C ALA A 444 15.16 16.96 0.33
N ASN A 445 16.36 16.43 0.12
CA ASN A 445 16.59 15.04 -0.19
C ASN A 445 16.19 14.11 0.96
N ILE A 446 16.62 14.43 2.20
CA ILE A 446 16.29 13.62 3.38
C ILE A 446 14.78 13.66 3.67
N TRP A 447 14.16 14.84 3.56
CA TRP A 447 12.74 15.01 3.79
C TRP A 447 11.90 14.21 2.77
N THR A 448 12.27 14.30 1.47
CA THR A 448 11.63 13.52 0.41
C THR A 448 11.79 12.01 0.63
N ALA A 449 13.01 11.57 0.89
CA ALA A 449 13.31 10.16 1.11
C ALA A 449 12.62 9.58 2.36
N ASN A 450 12.47 10.40 3.42
CA ASN A 450 11.75 9.98 4.63
C ASN A 450 10.25 9.80 4.36
N ASN A 451 9.61 10.75 3.67
CA ASN A 451 8.19 10.64 3.34
C ASN A 451 7.91 9.50 2.36
N ASP A 452 8.81 9.27 1.41
CA ASP A 452 8.76 8.13 0.50
C ASP A 452 8.89 6.80 1.27
N ALA A 453 9.91 6.66 2.12
CA ALA A 453 10.14 5.43 2.87
C ALA A 453 8.96 5.07 3.81
N ARG A 454 8.27 6.06 4.36
CA ARG A 454 7.06 5.89 5.16
C ARG A 454 5.87 5.33 4.38
N GLY A 455 5.84 5.56 3.08
CA GLY A 455 4.69 5.24 2.23
C GLY A 455 4.52 3.77 1.89
N TYR A 456 5.54 2.93 2.07
CA TYR A 456 5.44 1.50 1.76
C TYR A 456 4.60 0.76 2.80
N VAL A 457 3.57 0.05 2.33
CA VAL A 457 2.69 -0.76 3.18
C VAL A 457 2.42 -2.12 2.55
N ILE A 458 2.10 -3.08 3.40
CA ILE A 458 1.60 -4.40 3.01
C ILE A 458 0.08 -4.36 3.07
N LEU A 459 -0.56 -4.57 1.93
CA LEU A 459 -1.97 -4.94 1.87
C LEU A 459 -2.05 -6.47 1.85
N GLY A 460 -2.65 -7.03 2.88
CA GLY A 460 -2.68 -8.46 3.17
C GLY A 460 -2.18 -8.79 4.57
N ASP A 461 -2.19 -10.06 4.91
CA ASP A 461 -1.65 -10.58 6.17
C ASP A 461 -0.12 -10.57 6.13
N PRO A 462 0.57 -9.91 7.08
CA PRO A 462 2.03 -9.80 7.05
C PRO A 462 2.77 -11.12 7.28
N ALA A 463 2.07 -12.15 7.74
CA ALA A 463 2.65 -13.48 7.98
C ALA A 463 2.66 -14.39 6.74
N VAL A 464 2.00 -14.00 5.65
CA VAL A 464 2.00 -14.80 4.42
C VAL A 464 3.38 -14.84 3.77
N ARG A 465 3.65 -15.94 3.07
CA ARG A 465 4.92 -16.18 2.37
C ARG A 465 4.68 -16.87 1.02
N LEU A 466 5.63 -16.79 0.13
CA LEU A 466 5.60 -17.57 -1.11
C LEU A 466 5.66 -19.06 -0.81
N ARG A 467 4.73 -19.82 -1.34
CA ARG A 467 4.70 -21.28 -1.30
C ARG A 467 5.11 -21.81 -2.67
N VAL A 468 6.38 -22.08 -2.83
CA VAL A 468 6.96 -22.51 -4.10
C VAL A 468 7.69 -23.84 -3.96
N ASN A 469 7.61 -24.70 -4.97
CA ASN A 469 8.35 -25.95 -5.03
C ASN A 469 9.55 -25.85 -5.97
N GLY A 470 10.54 -26.75 -5.79
CA GLY A 470 11.81 -26.71 -6.51
C GLY A 470 11.77 -27.17 -7.96
N LYS A 471 10.60 -27.28 -8.62
CA LYS A 471 10.52 -27.72 -10.03
C LYS A 471 10.15 -26.56 -10.93
N THR A 472 11.06 -26.20 -11.82
CA THR A 472 10.78 -25.37 -13.01
C THR A 472 10.11 -26.27 -14.05
N SER A 473 8.80 -26.30 -14.12
CA SER A 473 8.09 -26.91 -15.24
C SER A 473 7.30 -25.83 -15.97
N HIS A 474 7.60 -25.59 -17.23
CA HIS A 474 6.66 -25.03 -18.17
C HIS A 474 5.75 -26.17 -18.65
N PRO A 475 4.49 -26.15 -18.36
CA PRO A 475 3.43 -25.32 -18.90
C PRO A 475 2.83 -24.40 -17.83
N PRO A 476 1.92 -23.46 -18.19
CA PRO A 476 1.23 -22.64 -17.21
C PRO A 476 0.53 -23.58 -16.22
N LEU A 477 0.89 -23.48 -14.94
CA LEU A 477 0.20 -24.22 -13.89
C LEU A 477 -1.24 -23.70 -13.87
N GLU A 478 -2.20 -24.59 -14.12
CA GLU A 478 -3.59 -24.29 -13.80
C GLU A 478 -3.66 -23.98 -12.31
N ARG A 479 -3.82 -22.71 -11.99
CA ARG A 479 -4.07 -22.31 -10.61
C ARG A 479 -5.44 -22.82 -10.22
N GLU A 480 -5.49 -23.55 -9.12
CA GLU A 480 -6.73 -24.13 -8.62
C GLU A 480 -7.77 -23.03 -8.39
N SER A 481 -8.92 -23.15 -9.03
CA SER A 481 -10.06 -22.28 -8.72
C SER A 481 -10.64 -22.70 -7.38
N LEU A 482 -10.66 -21.78 -6.41
CA LEU A 482 -11.26 -22.04 -5.11
C LEU A 482 -12.78 -21.98 -5.20
N THR A 483 -13.45 -22.99 -4.68
CA THR A 483 -14.86 -22.87 -4.34
C THR A 483 -14.93 -22.24 -2.96
N LEU A 484 -15.21 -20.94 -2.92
CA LEU A 484 -15.29 -20.20 -1.67
C LEU A 484 -16.66 -20.43 -1.02
N ASN A 485 -16.65 -20.97 0.20
CA ASN A 485 -17.86 -21.12 1.00
C ASN A 485 -18.13 -19.80 1.73
N ILE A 486 -18.96 -18.95 1.14
CA ILE A 486 -19.43 -17.73 1.79
C ILE A 486 -20.50 -18.13 2.81
N PRO A 487 -20.36 -17.79 4.10
CA PRO A 487 -21.39 -18.05 5.09
C PRO A 487 -22.75 -17.47 4.64
N SER A 488 -23.82 -18.25 4.79
CA SER A 488 -25.18 -17.85 4.38
C SER A 488 -25.65 -16.55 5.04
N ASP A 489 -25.13 -16.26 6.22
CA ASP A 489 -25.46 -15.06 7.01
C ASP A 489 -24.94 -13.76 6.39
N ALA A 490 -23.82 -13.82 5.66
CA ALA A 490 -23.30 -12.68 4.89
C ALA A 490 -24.26 -12.27 3.75
N LYS A 491 -24.95 -13.25 3.14
CA LYS A 491 -25.95 -13.02 2.11
C LYS A 491 -27.21 -12.36 2.68
N LEU A 492 -27.62 -12.76 3.88
CA LEU A 492 -28.80 -12.21 4.57
C LEU A 492 -28.63 -10.73 4.94
N HIS A 493 -27.41 -10.29 5.23
CA HIS A 493 -27.12 -8.89 5.52
C HIS A 493 -27.11 -8.01 4.26
N VAL A 494 -26.66 -8.52 3.13
CA VAL A 494 -26.72 -7.82 1.84
C VAL A 494 -28.17 -7.59 1.42
N ASP A 495 -29.00 -8.64 1.49
CA ASP A 495 -30.43 -8.56 1.16
C ASP A 495 -31.18 -7.57 2.08
N LYS A 496 -30.81 -7.46 3.35
CA LYS A 496 -31.36 -6.47 4.29
C LYS A 496 -30.86 -5.04 4.01
N LEU A 497 -29.61 -4.88 3.57
CA LEU A 497 -29.07 -3.58 3.19
C LEU A 497 -29.72 -3.07 1.90
N ASP A 498 -29.90 -3.94 0.91
CA ASP A 498 -30.55 -3.60 -0.36
C ASP A 498 -32.01 -3.19 -0.10
N ALA A 499 -32.75 -3.93 0.72
CA ALA A 499 -34.11 -3.55 1.12
C ALA A 499 -34.17 -2.20 1.90
N THR A 500 -33.12 -1.89 2.66
CA THR A 500 -33.02 -0.62 3.40
C THR A 500 -32.67 0.53 2.47
N LEU A 501 -31.79 0.31 1.50
CA LEU A 501 -31.43 1.26 0.46
C LEU A 501 -32.64 1.58 -0.42
N GLU A 502 -33.38 0.60 -0.89
CA GLU A 502 -34.60 0.78 -1.67
C GLU A 502 -35.66 1.59 -0.92
N LYS A 503 -35.80 1.36 0.39
CA LYS A 503 -36.65 2.14 1.26
C LYS A 503 -36.21 3.60 1.41
N LEU A 504 -34.92 3.85 1.53
CA LEU A 504 -34.35 5.19 1.58
C LEU A 504 -34.49 5.92 0.23
N GLU A 505 -34.28 5.27 -0.89
CA GLU A 505 -34.48 5.82 -2.21
C GLU A 505 -35.93 6.24 -2.44
N ASN A 506 -36.90 5.44 -2.00
CA ASN A 506 -38.30 5.77 -2.06
C ASN A 506 -38.64 6.99 -1.17
N GLN A 507 -38.09 7.07 0.04
CA GLN A 507 -38.28 8.23 0.93
C GLN A 507 -37.66 9.52 0.36
N ILE A 508 -36.51 9.45 -0.28
CA ILE A 508 -35.88 10.58 -0.96
C ILE A 508 -36.74 11.03 -2.14
N SER A 509 -37.33 10.12 -2.87
CA SER A 509 -38.21 10.43 -4.00
C SER A 509 -39.50 11.13 -3.54
N GLU A 510 -40.12 10.66 -2.45
CA GLU A 510 -41.30 11.30 -1.83
C GLU A 510 -40.97 12.72 -1.30
N LEU A 511 -39.81 12.89 -0.64
CA LEU A 511 -39.34 14.20 -0.19
C LEU A 511 -39.08 15.17 -1.37
N ALA A 512 -38.56 14.68 -2.48
CA ALA A 512 -38.35 15.50 -3.68
C ALA A 512 -39.67 15.99 -4.29
N VAL A 513 -40.71 15.15 -4.29
CA VAL A 513 -42.07 15.53 -4.74
C VAL A 513 -42.65 16.60 -3.83
N THR A 514 -42.62 16.38 -2.50
CA THR A 514 -43.12 17.33 -1.49
C THR A 514 -42.42 18.69 -1.57
N LEU A 515 -41.11 18.70 -1.81
CA LEU A 515 -40.31 19.91 -1.99
C LEU A 515 -40.69 20.69 -3.26
N LYS A 516 -41.06 19.95 -4.31
CA LYS A 516 -41.55 20.53 -5.57
C LYS A 516 -42.93 21.16 -5.40
N GLU A 517 -43.82 20.52 -4.65
CA GLU A 517 -45.16 21.04 -4.31
C GLU A 517 -45.08 22.27 -3.41
N LEU A 518 -44.21 22.26 -2.37
CA LEU A 518 -43.94 23.41 -1.53
C LEU A 518 -43.40 24.60 -2.31
N ARG A 519 -42.46 24.37 -3.23
CA ARG A 519 -41.95 25.43 -4.11
C ARG A 519 -43.02 26.01 -5.04
N ALA A 520 -43.96 25.16 -5.53
CA ALA A 520 -45.08 25.62 -6.34
C ALA A 520 -46.09 26.45 -5.51
N ALA A 521 -46.38 26.00 -4.25
CA ALA A 521 -47.25 26.73 -3.34
C ALA A 521 -46.69 28.11 -2.95
N ILE A 522 -45.39 28.21 -2.68
CA ILE A 522 -44.72 29.49 -2.39
C ILE A 522 -44.78 30.43 -3.59
N LYS A 523 -44.58 29.92 -4.78
CA LYS A 523 -44.66 30.71 -6.02
C LYS A 523 -46.06 31.27 -6.31
N ASN A 524 -47.10 30.56 -5.88
CA ASN A 524 -48.51 30.97 -6.02
C ASN A 524 -49.01 31.89 -4.87
N SER A 525 -48.24 32.03 -3.79
CA SER A 525 -48.55 32.95 -2.67
C SER A 525 -47.94 34.36 -2.86
N ASP A 526 -46.96 34.48 -3.78
CA ASP A 526 -46.31 35.76 -4.12
C ASP A 526 -46.91 36.43 -5.40
N SER A 527 -48.00 35.90 -5.93
CA SER A 527 -48.80 36.47 -6.99
C SER A 527 -50.17 36.93 -6.46
#